data_bdd6b6c33d9ebac5d0cc71d0606f05be
#
_entry.id   bdd6b6c33d9ebac5d0cc71d0606f05be
#
_cell.length_a   1.000
_cell.length_b   1.000
_cell.length_c   1.000
_cell.angle_alpha   90.00
_cell.angle_beta   90.00
_cell.angle_gamma   90.00
#
_symmetry.space_group_name_H-M   'P 1'
#
loop_
_entity.id
_entity.type
_entity.pdbx_description
1 polymer ?
#
loop_
_entity_poly.entity_id
_entity_poly.type
_entity_poly.pdbx_seq_one_letter_code
_entity_poly.pdbx_strand_id
1 'polypeptide(L)'
;LPSHGYEGLKKYPHLVGNFGGAWQDQQKQFDGIPGCILMTTNCLMRPRESYKDRIYSTNVVGWEGVKYIPKKPDGTKDFSEIIRHSLELGGFTQDVEPHEILVGFGHHATLSYADKIVQAVESGKLRHFFLIGGCDGARPGRNYYTDFAQLVPKDCMILTLACGKYRFNKMDFGEVAGLPRLLDIGQCNDVYSAIRIAT
;
A
#
# COMPACT_ATOMS: atom_id res chain seq x y z
N LEU A 1 3.41 -1.36 -1.00
CA LEU A 1 3.61 -0.65 -2.26
C LEU A 1 2.38 -0.79 -3.14
N PRO A 2 1.97 0.23 -3.88
CA PRO A 2 0.84 0.17 -4.82
C PRO A 2 1.21 -0.56 -6.13
N SER A 3 2.14 -1.48 -6.08
CA SER A 3 2.67 -2.20 -7.24
C SER A 3 1.59 -2.95 -8.02
N HIS A 4 0.56 -3.42 -7.33
CA HIS A 4 -0.60 -4.10 -7.94
C HIS A 4 -1.47 -3.17 -8.80
N GLY A 5 -1.37 -1.86 -8.66
CA GLY A 5 -2.00 -0.87 -9.55
C GLY A 5 -1.22 -0.61 -10.85
N TYR A 6 -0.04 -1.18 -11.01
CA TYR A 6 0.81 -1.00 -12.20
C TYR A 6 0.74 -2.21 -13.11
N GLU A 7 0.13 -2.07 -14.27
CA GLU A 7 0.00 -3.11 -15.29
C GLU A 7 1.35 -3.77 -15.63
N GLY A 8 2.43 -2.97 -15.69
CA GLY A 8 3.78 -3.46 -15.97
C GLY A 8 4.30 -4.46 -14.94
N LEU A 9 3.87 -4.37 -13.70
CA LEU A 9 4.34 -5.26 -12.63
C LEU A 9 3.58 -6.58 -12.57
N LYS A 10 2.33 -6.62 -13.04
CA LYS A 10 1.53 -7.85 -13.13
C LYS A 10 2.17 -8.92 -14.02
N LYS A 11 3.08 -8.53 -14.90
CA LYS A 11 3.82 -9.45 -15.79
C LYS A 11 4.88 -10.28 -15.06
N TYR A 12 5.28 -9.87 -13.88
CA TYR A 12 6.36 -10.53 -13.16
C TYR A 12 5.82 -11.60 -12.21
N PRO A 13 6.18 -12.88 -12.42
CA PRO A 13 5.71 -13.99 -11.59
C PRO A 13 6.18 -13.89 -10.13
N HIS A 14 7.18 -13.05 -9.86
CA HIS A 14 7.74 -12.83 -8.53
C HIS A 14 6.87 -11.89 -7.69
N LEU A 15 5.90 -11.18 -8.29
CA LEU A 15 4.95 -10.35 -7.57
C LEU A 15 3.80 -11.24 -7.08
N VAL A 16 3.90 -11.71 -5.84
CA VAL A 16 2.93 -12.62 -5.23
C VAL A 16 1.81 -11.90 -4.48
N GLY A 17 1.97 -10.61 -4.16
CA GLY A 17 0.96 -9.87 -3.43
C GLY A 17 1.43 -8.52 -2.91
N ASN A 18 0.63 -7.95 -2.02
CA ASN A 18 0.89 -6.69 -1.36
C ASN A 18 1.17 -6.90 0.12
N PHE A 19 2.38 -6.57 0.57
CA PHE A 19 2.66 -6.47 1.99
C PHE A 19 2.07 -5.17 2.54
N GLY A 20 0.92 -5.29 3.21
CA GLY A 20 0.12 -4.17 3.65
C GLY A 20 0.14 -3.95 5.16
N GLY A 21 0.90 -2.96 5.62
CA GLY A 21 0.93 -2.53 7.00
C GLY A 21 1.31 -1.06 7.15
N ALA A 22 0.84 -0.43 8.23
CA ALA A 22 1.24 0.92 8.58
C ALA A 22 2.71 0.95 9.01
N TRP A 23 3.39 2.09 8.78
CA TRP A 23 4.79 2.24 9.16
C TRP A 23 5.04 2.04 10.67
N GLN A 24 4.06 2.33 11.51
CA GLN A 24 4.13 2.14 12.96
C GLN A 24 4.27 0.68 13.37
N ASP A 25 3.83 -0.25 12.53
CA ASP A 25 3.86 -1.68 12.80
C ASP A 25 5.12 -2.38 12.25
N GLN A 26 5.99 -1.66 11.54
CA GLN A 26 7.16 -2.23 10.87
C GLN A 26 8.01 -3.11 11.79
N GLN A 27 8.34 -2.61 12.98
CA GLN A 27 9.22 -3.35 13.89
C GLN A 27 8.65 -4.70 14.32
N LYS A 28 7.33 -4.80 14.43
CA LYS A 28 6.64 -6.05 14.76
C LYS A 28 6.52 -6.95 13.54
N GLN A 29 6.15 -6.38 12.40
CA GLN A 29 5.89 -7.13 11.19
C GLN A 29 7.18 -7.65 10.55
N PHE A 30 8.24 -6.85 10.51
CA PHE A 30 9.52 -7.23 9.89
C PHE A 30 10.27 -8.29 10.71
N ASP A 31 10.07 -8.32 12.01
CA ASP A 31 10.67 -9.31 12.90
C ASP A 31 10.28 -10.74 12.51
N GLY A 32 9.03 -10.94 12.11
CA GLY A 32 8.48 -12.24 11.73
C GLY A 32 8.71 -12.66 10.28
N ILE A 33 9.34 -11.84 9.41
CA ILE A 33 9.54 -12.20 8.01
C ILE A 33 10.81 -13.03 7.83
N PRO A 34 10.72 -14.29 7.34
CA PRO A 34 11.89 -15.12 7.05
C PRO A 34 12.44 -14.83 5.65
N GLY A 35 12.78 -13.58 5.36
CA GLY A 35 13.29 -13.12 4.09
C GLY A 35 13.89 -11.73 4.20
N CYS A 36 14.54 -11.25 3.15
CA CYS A 36 15.08 -9.92 3.10
C CYS A 36 14.01 -8.86 2.80
N ILE A 37 14.24 -7.66 3.29
CA ILE A 37 13.35 -6.51 3.13
C ILE A 37 14.12 -5.40 2.41
N LEU A 38 13.62 -4.96 1.27
CA LEU A 38 14.19 -3.84 0.52
C LEU A 38 13.33 -2.58 0.71
N MET A 39 13.91 -1.57 1.33
CA MET A 39 13.28 -0.25 1.50
C MET A 39 13.78 0.71 0.43
N THR A 40 12.86 1.37 -0.27
CA THR A 40 13.19 2.24 -1.42
C THR A 40 12.79 3.70 -1.24
N THR A 41 11.54 3.97 -0.86
CA THR A 41 10.97 5.32 -0.76
C THR A 41 10.07 5.51 0.45
N ASN A 42 9.63 4.43 1.08
CA ASN A 42 8.73 4.46 2.23
C ASN A 42 9.51 4.69 3.54
N CYS A 43 8.81 5.17 4.56
CA CYS A 43 9.39 5.40 5.88
C CYS A 43 10.02 4.13 6.44
N LEU A 44 11.27 4.23 6.88
CA LEU A 44 11.97 3.17 7.59
C LEU A 44 12.07 3.57 9.07
N MET A 45 11.48 2.76 9.96
CA MET A 45 11.71 2.87 11.39
C MET A 45 13.08 2.30 11.76
N ARG A 46 13.59 2.71 12.92
CA ARG A 46 14.81 2.09 13.48
C ARG A 46 14.67 0.57 13.48
N PRO A 47 15.51 -0.15 12.71
CA PRO A 47 15.46 -1.61 12.70
C PRO A 47 15.84 -2.20 14.06
N ARG A 48 15.19 -3.31 14.43
CA ARG A 48 15.62 -4.12 15.59
C ARG A 48 16.78 -4.99 15.20
N GLU A 49 17.64 -5.31 16.16
CA GLU A 49 18.80 -6.19 15.94
C GLU A 49 18.41 -7.58 15.43
N SER A 50 17.19 -8.07 15.77
CA SER A 50 16.66 -9.36 15.34
C SER A 50 16.45 -9.51 13.82
N TYR A 51 16.39 -8.40 13.06
CA TYR A 51 16.19 -8.44 11.61
C TYR A 51 17.00 -7.39 10.84
N LYS A 52 17.85 -6.63 11.51
CA LYS A 52 18.62 -5.53 10.91
C LYS A 52 19.53 -6.00 9.78
N ASP A 53 20.10 -7.19 9.91
CA ASP A 53 20.95 -7.84 8.92
C ASP A 53 20.23 -8.22 7.63
N ARG A 54 18.89 -8.35 7.68
CA ARG A 54 18.02 -8.70 6.55
C ARG A 54 17.38 -7.50 5.87
N ILE A 55 17.61 -6.28 6.39
CA ILE A 55 17.14 -5.05 5.75
C ILE A 55 18.20 -4.49 4.81
N TYR A 56 17.75 -4.18 3.62
CA TYR A 56 18.49 -3.46 2.60
C TYR A 56 17.77 -2.16 2.27
N SER A 57 18.52 -1.14 1.91
CA SER A 57 17.96 0.15 1.51
C SER A 57 18.56 0.64 0.20
N THR A 58 17.84 1.49 -0.48
CA THR A 58 18.29 2.14 -1.71
C THR A 58 17.53 3.45 -1.93
N ASN A 59 17.92 4.25 -2.93
CA ASN A 59 17.35 5.56 -3.24
C ASN A 59 17.55 6.55 -2.07
N VAL A 60 16.44 7.09 -1.55
CA VAL A 60 16.45 8.14 -0.51
C VAL A 60 16.30 7.59 0.91
N VAL A 61 16.12 6.27 1.04
CA VAL A 61 15.88 5.63 2.33
C VAL A 61 17.17 5.00 2.84
N GLY A 62 17.45 5.18 4.13
CA GLY A 62 18.60 4.57 4.79
C GLY A 62 18.50 4.65 6.31
N TRP A 63 19.31 3.84 6.96
CA TRP A 63 19.50 3.87 8.41
C TRP A 63 20.91 3.40 8.73
N GLU A 64 21.49 3.90 9.81
CA GLU A 64 22.82 3.50 10.25
C GLU A 64 22.91 1.98 10.46
N GLY A 65 23.92 1.36 9.83
CA GLY A 65 24.16 -0.09 9.88
C GLY A 65 23.20 -0.93 9.02
N VAL A 66 22.32 -0.31 8.23
CA VAL A 66 21.53 -1.01 7.21
C VAL A 66 22.33 -1.04 5.90
N LYS A 67 22.36 -2.19 5.24
CA LYS A 67 23.04 -2.35 3.95
C LYS A 67 22.37 -1.49 2.89
N TYR A 68 23.18 -0.65 2.22
CA TYR A 68 22.71 0.25 1.17
C TYR A 68 23.15 -0.24 -0.20
N ILE A 69 22.20 -0.32 -1.13
CA ILE A 69 22.44 -0.68 -2.54
C ILE A 69 22.58 0.60 -3.36
N PRO A 70 23.82 0.98 -3.74
CA PRO A 70 24.06 2.21 -4.48
C PRO A 70 23.65 2.09 -5.95
N LYS A 71 23.45 3.23 -6.57
CA LYS A 71 23.31 3.33 -8.03
C LYS A 71 24.69 3.27 -8.67
N LYS A 72 24.85 2.43 -9.69
CA LYS A 72 26.07 2.34 -10.51
C LYS A 72 26.19 3.54 -11.44
N PRO A 73 27.40 3.81 -12.02
CA PRO A 73 27.59 4.90 -12.97
C PRO A 73 26.68 4.84 -14.20
N ASP A 74 26.32 3.65 -14.63
CA ASP A 74 25.39 3.40 -15.74
C ASP A 74 23.91 3.60 -15.39
N GLY A 75 23.64 3.97 -14.14
CA GLY A 75 22.29 4.19 -13.64
C GLY A 75 21.59 2.94 -13.11
N THR A 76 22.15 1.76 -13.26
CA THR A 76 21.60 0.49 -12.76
C THR A 76 21.91 0.27 -11.28
N LYS A 77 21.32 -0.76 -10.68
CA LYS A 77 21.61 -1.22 -9.32
C LYS A 77 21.80 -2.72 -9.31
N ASP A 78 22.65 -3.19 -8.42
CA ASP A 78 22.91 -4.60 -8.26
C ASP A 78 22.15 -5.18 -7.06
N PHE A 79 21.18 -6.00 -7.33
CA PHE A 79 20.36 -6.67 -6.31
C PHE A 79 20.78 -8.12 -6.05
N SER A 80 21.92 -8.57 -6.60
CA SER A 80 22.36 -9.96 -6.50
C SER A 80 22.57 -10.41 -5.05
N GLU A 81 23.12 -9.54 -4.21
CA GLU A 81 23.36 -9.86 -2.79
C GLU A 81 22.05 -10.12 -2.05
N ILE A 82 21.08 -9.22 -2.16
CA ILE A 82 19.79 -9.36 -1.46
C ILE A 82 19.00 -10.56 -1.98
N ILE A 83 19.08 -10.86 -3.27
CA ILE A 83 18.42 -12.04 -3.87
C ILE A 83 19.03 -13.32 -3.29
N ARG A 84 20.34 -13.43 -3.30
CA ARG A 84 21.05 -14.60 -2.74
C ARG A 84 20.71 -14.76 -1.25
N HIS A 85 20.81 -13.70 -0.47
CA HIS A 85 20.49 -13.73 0.96
C HIS A 85 19.03 -14.14 1.22
N SER A 86 18.08 -13.67 0.40
CA SER A 86 16.68 -14.10 0.49
C SER A 86 16.50 -15.59 0.23
N LEU A 87 17.20 -16.12 -0.75
CA LEU A 87 17.17 -17.56 -1.07
C LEU A 87 17.78 -18.42 0.07
N GLU A 88 18.84 -17.94 0.69
CA GLU A 88 19.48 -18.61 1.85
C GLU A 88 18.55 -18.66 3.07
N LEU A 89 17.68 -17.65 3.26
CA LEU A 89 16.71 -17.59 4.36
C LEU A 89 15.50 -18.53 4.16
N GLY A 90 15.22 -18.95 2.94
CA GLY A 90 14.26 -20.01 2.60
C GLY A 90 12.78 -19.59 2.58
N GLY A 91 12.38 -18.51 3.22
CA GLY A 91 10.98 -18.07 3.26
C GLY A 91 10.09 -18.77 4.29
N PHE A 92 8.79 -18.58 4.18
CA PHE A 92 7.80 -19.22 5.05
C PHE A 92 7.69 -20.71 4.76
N THR A 93 7.54 -21.50 5.83
CA THR A 93 7.41 -22.97 5.74
C THR A 93 5.97 -23.46 5.73
N GLN A 94 5.02 -22.58 5.98
CA GLN A 94 3.59 -22.89 6.02
C GLN A 94 2.81 -21.80 5.32
N ASP A 95 1.82 -22.20 4.53
CA ASP A 95 0.83 -21.29 3.97
C ASP A 95 -0.22 -20.94 5.03
N VAL A 96 -0.81 -19.76 4.90
CA VAL A 96 -1.96 -19.32 5.69
C VAL A 96 -3.14 -19.13 4.76
N GLU A 97 -4.34 -19.21 5.31
CA GLU A 97 -5.56 -18.93 4.55
C GLU A 97 -5.47 -17.53 3.92
N PRO A 98 -5.68 -17.43 2.60
CA PRO A 98 -5.62 -16.17 1.90
C PRO A 98 -6.70 -15.21 2.36
N HIS A 99 -6.32 -13.96 2.56
CA HIS A 99 -7.26 -12.87 2.80
C HIS A 99 -7.08 -11.81 1.71
N GLU A 100 -8.10 -11.66 0.89
CA GLU A 100 -8.08 -10.74 -0.24
C GLU A 100 -8.78 -9.43 0.08
N ILE A 101 -8.19 -8.34 -0.38
CA ILE A 101 -8.78 -7.00 -0.37
C ILE A 101 -8.62 -6.35 -1.73
N LEU A 102 -9.56 -5.50 -2.09
CA LEU A 102 -9.48 -4.75 -3.34
C LEU A 102 -8.52 -3.56 -3.18
N VAL A 103 -7.56 -3.48 -4.08
CA VAL A 103 -6.53 -2.44 -4.10
C VAL A 103 -6.21 -2.04 -5.55
N GLY A 104 -5.37 -1.01 -5.73
CA GLY A 104 -4.88 -0.66 -7.07
C GLY A 104 -5.75 0.36 -7.82
N PHE A 105 -6.57 1.13 -7.11
CA PHE A 105 -7.41 2.19 -7.68
C PHE A 105 -6.63 3.49 -7.94
N GLY A 106 -5.43 3.40 -8.53
CA GLY A 106 -4.72 4.57 -9.05
C GLY A 106 -5.54 5.29 -10.13
N HIS A 107 -5.14 6.51 -10.49
CA HIS A 107 -5.93 7.35 -11.41
C HIS A 107 -6.27 6.64 -12.74
N HIS A 108 -5.35 5.88 -13.32
CA HIS A 108 -5.60 5.16 -14.56
C HIS A 108 -6.75 4.14 -14.41
N ALA A 109 -6.69 3.31 -13.37
CA ALA A 109 -7.73 2.32 -13.09
C ALA A 109 -9.07 2.98 -12.74
N THR A 110 -9.06 4.02 -11.92
CA THR A 110 -10.29 4.73 -11.49
C THR A 110 -10.93 5.47 -12.66
N LEU A 111 -10.14 6.17 -13.48
CA LEU A 111 -10.64 6.93 -14.64
C LEU A 111 -11.13 6.02 -15.78
N SER A 112 -10.73 4.77 -15.83
CA SER A 112 -11.33 3.80 -16.76
C SER A 112 -12.83 3.54 -16.49
N TYR A 113 -13.32 3.89 -15.31
CA TYR A 113 -14.74 3.85 -14.93
C TYR A 113 -15.39 5.24 -14.87
N ALA A 114 -14.75 6.29 -15.42
CA ALA A 114 -15.22 7.67 -15.32
C ALA A 114 -16.66 7.81 -15.79
N ASP A 115 -17.02 7.27 -16.94
CA ASP A 115 -18.40 7.36 -17.49
C ASP A 115 -19.43 6.77 -16.52
N LYS A 116 -19.12 5.64 -15.91
CA LYS A 116 -19.99 4.99 -14.92
C LYS A 116 -20.13 5.83 -13.64
N ILE A 117 -19.04 6.46 -13.22
CA ILE A 117 -19.01 7.34 -12.06
C ILE A 117 -19.85 8.60 -12.35
N VAL A 118 -19.66 9.23 -13.50
CA VAL A 118 -20.43 10.43 -13.92
C VAL A 118 -21.93 10.11 -13.99
N GLN A 119 -22.32 9.02 -14.62
CA GLN A 119 -23.72 8.56 -14.65
C GLN A 119 -24.30 8.33 -13.26
N ALA A 120 -23.50 7.78 -12.34
CA ALA A 120 -23.93 7.57 -10.96
C ALA A 120 -24.16 8.89 -10.22
N VAL A 121 -23.32 9.91 -10.48
CA VAL A 121 -23.49 11.26 -9.92
C VAL A 121 -24.71 11.94 -10.53
N GLU A 122 -24.87 11.95 -11.84
CA GLU A 122 -25.98 12.58 -12.55
C GLU A 122 -27.35 11.96 -12.17
N SER A 123 -27.37 10.64 -11.94
CA SER A 123 -28.58 9.93 -11.50
C SER A 123 -28.85 10.06 -9.99
N GLY A 124 -27.98 10.77 -9.24
CA GLY A 124 -28.10 10.91 -7.79
C GLY A 124 -27.79 9.66 -6.95
N LYS A 125 -27.31 8.60 -7.60
CA LYS A 125 -26.90 7.35 -6.90
C LYS A 125 -25.60 7.48 -6.14
N LEU A 126 -24.72 8.38 -6.60
CA LEU A 126 -23.46 8.73 -5.96
C LEU A 126 -23.44 10.23 -5.67
N ARG A 127 -23.42 10.60 -4.40
CA ARG A 127 -23.60 12.00 -3.96
C ARG A 127 -22.28 12.72 -3.68
N HIS A 128 -21.33 12.04 -3.02
CA HIS A 128 -20.05 12.64 -2.63
C HIS A 128 -18.90 11.64 -2.64
N PHE A 129 -17.69 12.21 -2.73
CA PHE A 129 -16.43 11.51 -2.53
C PHE A 129 -15.74 12.04 -1.27
N PHE A 130 -15.28 11.13 -0.43
CA PHE A 130 -14.49 11.46 0.75
C PHE A 130 -13.07 10.93 0.58
N LEU A 131 -12.07 11.80 0.65
CA LEU A 131 -10.67 11.40 0.68
C LEU A 131 -10.21 11.29 2.13
N ILE A 132 -9.96 10.07 2.57
CA ILE A 132 -9.51 9.75 3.93
C ILE A 132 -8.12 9.11 3.84
N GLY A 133 -7.09 9.86 4.17
CA GLY A 133 -5.70 9.40 4.06
C GLY A 133 -4.80 10.03 5.11
N GLY A 134 -3.53 9.67 5.08
CA GLY A 134 -2.51 10.22 5.96
C GLY A 134 -1.64 9.16 6.64
N CYS A 135 -0.86 9.56 7.65
CA CYS A 135 0.15 8.70 8.30
C CYS A 135 -0.32 7.98 9.56
N ASP A 136 -1.53 8.24 10.06
CA ASP A 136 -2.05 7.70 11.31
C ASP A 136 -2.71 6.32 11.13
N GLY A 137 -1.89 5.30 10.86
CA GLY A 137 -2.36 3.99 10.43
C GLY A 137 -2.56 2.94 11.54
N ALA A 138 -1.99 3.09 12.73
CA ALA A 138 -1.99 1.98 13.69
C ALA A 138 -2.06 2.36 15.16
N ARG A 139 -1.89 3.63 15.53
CA ARG A 139 -1.81 4.02 16.95
C ARG A 139 -3.13 3.71 17.69
N PRO A 140 -3.11 2.91 18.77
CA PRO A 140 -4.30 2.62 19.57
C PRO A 140 -4.93 3.88 20.18
N GLY A 141 -6.26 3.87 20.31
CA GLY A 141 -7.02 4.98 20.91
C GLY A 141 -7.23 6.20 20.02
N ARG A 142 -6.80 6.14 18.75
CA ARG A 142 -6.97 7.22 17.76
C ARG A 142 -7.88 6.75 16.63
N ASN A 143 -9.17 6.55 16.94
CA ASN A 143 -10.12 5.93 16.02
C ASN A 143 -10.90 6.91 15.13
N TYR A 144 -10.63 8.21 15.21
CA TYR A 144 -11.39 9.23 14.49
C TYR A 144 -11.63 8.89 13.02
N TYR A 145 -10.58 8.49 12.28
CA TYR A 145 -10.71 8.19 10.86
C TYR A 145 -11.40 6.85 10.58
N THR A 146 -11.31 5.90 11.49
CA THR A 146 -12.08 4.65 11.43
C THR A 146 -13.57 4.94 11.58
N ASP A 147 -13.92 5.69 12.63
CA ASP A 147 -15.29 6.08 12.93
C ASP A 147 -15.86 6.96 11.81
N PHE A 148 -15.05 7.90 11.30
CA PHE A 148 -15.45 8.73 10.16
C PHE A 148 -15.74 7.88 8.92
N ALA A 149 -14.87 6.93 8.56
CA ALA A 149 -15.08 6.07 7.40
C ALA A 149 -16.37 5.23 7.53
N GLN A 150 -16.66 4.73 8.74
CA GLN A 150 -17.89 3.97 9.03
C GLN A 150 -19.15 4.82 8.92
N LEU A 151 -19.05 6.11 9.28
CA LEU A 151 -20.16 7.06 9.25
C LEU A 151 -20.39 7.68 7.87
N VAL A 152 -19.50 7.48 6.90
CA VAL A 152 -19.72 7.94 5.52
C VAL A 152 -21.02 7.35 4.98
N PRO A 153 -21.96 8.18 4.47
CA PRO A 153 -23.22 7.70 3.94
C PRO A 153 -23.05 6.66 2.83
N LYS A 154 -24.02 5.73 2.72
CA LYS A 154 -23.94 4.59 1.78
C LYS A 154 -23.98 5.01 0.30
N ASP A 155 -24.49 6.20 0.01
CA ASP A 155 -24.51 6.85 -1.30
C ASP A 155 -23.25 7.67 -1.60
N CYS A 156 -22.19 7.49 -0.82
CA CYS A 156 -20.92 8.17 -0.98
C CYS A 156 -19.76 7.19 -1.14
N MET A 157 -18.74 7.61 -1.88
CA MET A 157 -17.52 6.83 -2.13
C MET A 157 -16.38 7.31 -1.24
N ILE A 158 -15.52 6.40 -0.83
CA ILE A 158 -14.33 6.67 -0.02
C ILE A 158 -13.10 6.40 -0.86
N LEU A 159 -12.26 7.42 -1.05
CA LEU A 159 -10.93 7.27 -1.60
C LEU A 159 -9.96 7.26 -0.42
N THR A 160 -9.02 6.32 -0.41
CA THR A 160 -8.04 6.23 0.65
C THR A 160 -6.63 6.00 0.13
N LEU A 161 -5.64 6.47 0.89
CA LEU A 161 -4.23 6.29 0.57
C LEU A 161 -3.34 6.41 1.82
N ALA A 162 -2.06 6.05 1.67
CA ALA A 162 -1.04 6.12 2.70
C ALA A 162 -1.30 5.18 3.89
N CYS A 163 -0.64 5.41 5.03
CA CYS A 163 -0.76 4.52 6.19
C CYS A 163 -2.13 4.59 6.89
N GLY A 164 -2.84 5.71 6.77
CA GLY A 164 -4.16 5.89 7.37
C GLY A 164 -5.19 4.84 6.93
N LYS A 165 -5.07 4.35 5.71
CA LYS A 165 -5.95 3.31 5.16
C LYS A 165 -5.97 2.01 5.98
N TYR A 166 -4.85 1.64 6.61
CA TYR A 166 -4.72 0.38 7.34
C TYR A 166 -5.61 0.30 8.59
N ARG A 167 -6.24 1.41 8.99
CA ARG A 167 -7.25 1.41 10.03
C ARG A 167 -8.56 0.77 9.61
N PHE A 168 -8.88 0.81 8.31
CA PHE A 168 -10.21 0.39 7.82
C PHE A 168 -10.20 -0.33 6.47
N ASN A 169 -9.08 -0.48 5.79
CA ASN A 169 -9.03 -1.09 4.46
C ASN A 169 -9.37 -2.59 4.42
N LYS A 170 -9.46 -3.24 5.58
CA LYS A 170 -9.94 -4.63 5.72
C LYS A 170 -11.41 -4.73 6.08
N MET A 171 -12.11 -3.60 6.22
CA MET A 171 -13.54 -3.55 6.50
C MET A 171 -14.33 -3.59 5.21
N ASP A 172 -15.50 -4.22 5.27
CA ASP A 172 -16.44 -4.22 4.15
C ASP A 172 -17.27 -2.93 4.14
N PHE A 173 -17.10 -2.14 3.10
CA PHE A 173 -17.90 -0.92 2.85
C PHE A 173 -19.01 -1.14 1.82
N GLY A 174 -19.09 -2.32 1.19
CA GLY A 174 -20.04 -2.64 0.15
C GLY A 174 -19.80 -1.86 -1.14
N GLU A 175 -20.87 -1.65 -1.91
CA GLU A 175 -20.85 -1.02 -3.22
C GLU A 175 -21.74 0.22 -3.29
N VAL A 176 -21.45 1.10 -4.24
CA VAL A 176 -22.30 2.21 -4.67
C VAL A 176 -22.36 2.25 -6.20
N ALA A 177 -23.54 2.23 -6.76
CA ALA A 177 -23.79 2.18 -8.21
C ALA A 177 -23.05 1.04 -8.94
N GLY A 178 -22.85 -0.11 -8.26
CA GLY A 178 -22.12 -1.27 -8.78
C GLY A 178 -20.61 -1.04 -8.92
N LEU A 179 -20.07 -0.16 -8.09
CA LEU A 179 -18.62 0.09 -7.92
C LEU A 179 -18.27 -0.09 -6.44
N PRO A 180 -17.07 -0.61 -6.11
CA PRO A 180 -16.61 -0.67 -4.73
C PRO A 180 -16.68 0.71 -4.07
N ARG A 181 -17.22 0.78 -2.86
CA ARG A 181 -17.33 2.05 -2.13
C ARG A 181 -16.01 2.54 -1.57
N LEU A 182 -15.07 1.63 -1.27
CA LEU A 182 -13.72 1.96 -0.84
C LEU A 182 -12.74 1.76 -1.98
N LEU A 183 -12.10 2.83 -2.42
CA LEU A 183 -11.06 2.83 -3.44
C LEU A 183 -9.68 3.08 -2.80
N ASP A 184 -8.89 2.03 -2.67
CA ASP A 184 -7.49 2.13 -2.21
C ASP A 184 -6.60 2.61 -3.36
N ILE A 185 -6.27 3.89 -3.35
CA ILE A 185 -5.46 4.56 -4.38
C ILE A 185 -3.98 4.14 -4.28
N GLY A 186 -3.50 3.82 -3.07
CA GLY A 186 -2.11 3.40 -2.88
C GLY A 186 -1.41 4.00 -1.66
N GLN A 187 -0.15 4.39 -1.83
CA GLN A 187 0.71 4.93 -0.78
C GLN A 187 0.78 6.47 -0.82
N CYS A 188 1.60 7.06 0.06
CA CYS A 188 1.77 8.52 0.12
C CYS A 188 2.14 9.14 -1.23
N ASN A 189 3.00 8.46 -2.00
CA ASN A 189 3.42 8.93 -3.32
C ASN A 189 2.29 8.91 -4.36
N ASP A 190 1.20 8.20 -4.08
CA ASP A 190 0.03 8.11 -4.96
C ASP A 190 -0.98 9.24 -4.73
N VAL A 191 -0.65 10.23 -3.90
CA VAL A 191 -1.45 11.46 -3.76
C VAL A 191 -1.64 12.15 -5.13
N TYR A 192 -0.70 12.02 -6.05
CA TYR A 192 -0.85 12.45 -7.43
C TYR A 192 -2.07 11.80 -8.11
N SER A 193 -2.28 10.49 -7.88
CA SER A 193 -3.48 9.80 -8.39
C SER A 193 -4.76 10.37 -7.81
N ALA A 194 -4.77 10.72 -6.52
CA ALA A 194 -5.94 11.35 -5.89
C ALA A 194 -6.27 12.70 -6.54
N ILE A 195 -5.24 13.51 -6.82
CA ILE A 195 -5.41 14.79 -7.52
C ILE A 195 -5.97 14.56 -8.92
N ARG A 196 -5.39 13.61 -9.67
CA ARG A 196 -5.85 13.29 -11.04
C ARG A 196 -7.26 12.74 -11.12
N ILE A 197 -7.75 12.08 -10.08
CA ILE A 197 -9.13 11.59 -10.01
C ILE A 197 -10.09 12.75 -9.71
N ALA A 198 -9.63 13.75 -8.94
CA ALA A 198 -10.45 14.88 -8.53
C ALA A 198 -10.52 16.02 -9.56
N THR A 199 -9.66 16.02 -10.58
CA THR A 199 -9.58 17.03 -11.65
C THR A 199 -10.04 16.48 -12.99
#